data_ce579453ebcd2e2aa44d223898383b67
#
_entry.id   ce579453ebcd2e2aa44d223898383b67
#
_cell.length_a   1.000
_cell.length_b   1.000
_cell.length_c   1.000
_cell.angle_alpha   90.00
_cell.angle_beta   90.00
_cell.angle_gamma   90.00
#
_symmetry.space_group_name_H-M   'P 1'
#
loop_
_entity.id
_entity.type
_entity.pdbx_description
1 polymer ?
#
loop_
_entity_poly.entity_id
_entity_poly.type
_entity_poly.pdbx_seq_one_letter_code
_entity_poly.pdbx_strand_id
1 'polypeptide(L)'
;MKKNIYAILSAVMPGAYRLIAIYMLNMLLLSDGSDLVVSQFVLVTGLCMFSSLGISTSYIKQAGGEELHAHANTVYITHLASLLLISLCVALASVLFHLVPVENAAVFTLALLAIGAYQLERHYYLASNELHKLFQLDCLLVVITAIGFVIGPNSNGLLLIAGANGGALLISILISRRYAIKDVQWYNPQTLIMGVKLGYSNLVSGGVMYILPTLMLTVASDRLVSMLSMVVAISGAALVLPRAVFNTKIQKIASDARDGKVDNDFYAKTNKQIGLICLLSLPAILLLSLIYLYINGYHIMNEAPLMLGVITVMLFVLVVGQLSLLDSMLVIFLNKENVALKYNTITFVVMLLCYVGFSIFEVSSDYAIISMVAIILLILICYVVRLYKFKKVIN
;
A
#
# COMPACT_ATOMS: atom_id res chain seq x y z
N MET A 1 0.73 10.37 25.73
CA MET A 1 2.03 10.25 25.04
C MET A 1 2.28 8.84 24.48
N LYS A 2 2.27 7.76 25.26
CA LYS A 2 2.60 6.39 24.79
C LYS A 2 1.76 5.94 23.58
N LYS A 3 0.44 6.19 23.55
CA LYS A 3 -0.44 5.82 22.44
C LYS A 3 -0.03 6.45 21.10
N ASN A 4 0.38 7.71 21.10
CA ASN A 4 0.81 8.42 19.89
C ASN A 4 2.14 7.87 19.35
N ILE A 5 3.05 7.44 20.23
CA ILE A 5 4.31 6.82 19.83
C ILE A 5 4.03 5.49 19.12
N TYR A 6 3.18 4.62 19.67
CA TYR A 6 2.83 3.35 19.02
C TYR A 6 2.08 3.57 17.70
N ALA A 7 1.25 4.62 17.59
CA ALA A 7 0.61 4.97 16.33
C ALA A 7 1.63 5.35 15.24
N ILE A 8 2.65 6.12 15.60
CA ILE A 8 3.73 6.49 14.68
C ILE A 8 4.53 5.24 14.31
N LEU A 9 4.98 4.47 15.29
CA LEU A 9 5.79 3.28 15.07
C LEU A 9 5.06 2.26 14.20
N SER A 10 3.79 1.93 14.51
CA SER A 10 3.00 0.99 13.71
C SER A 10 2.69 1.48 12.30
N ALA A 11 2.67 2.79 12.07
CA ALA A 11 2.52 3.35 10.73
C ALA A 11 3.84 3.32 9.94
N VAL A 12 5.00 3.49 10.60
CA VAL A 12 6.35 3.43 9.99
C VAL A 12 6.71 2.00 9.56
N MET A 13 6.36 1.01 10.39
CA MET A 13 6.85 -0.37 10.23
C MET A 13 6.57 -1.01 8.86
N PRO A 14 5.40 -0.86 8.20
CA PRO A 14 5.21 -1.45 6.87
C PRO A 14 6.14 -0.91 5.80
N GLY A 15 6.43 0.39 5.86
CA GLY A 15 7.39 1.01 4.95
C GLY A 15 8.82 0.54 5.25
N ALA A 16 9.22 0.56 6.52
CA ALA A 16 10.52 0.06 6.96
C ALA A 16 10.71 -1.43 6.62
N TYR A 17 9.70 -2.25 6.87
CA TYR A 17 9.72 -3.66 6.50
C TYR A 17 9.97 -3.89 5.01
N ARG A 18 9.30 -3.14 4.13
CA ARG A 18 9.50 -3.26 2.68
C ARG A 18 10.93 -2.92 2.27
N LEU A 19 11.49 -1.85 2.84
CA LEU A 19 12.88 -1.46 2.56
C LEU A 19 13.86 -2.52 3.05
N ILE A 20 13.66 -3.06 4.26
CA ILE A 20 14.47 -4.14 4.81
C ILE A 20 14.36 -5.40 3.95
N ALA A 21 13.14 -5.79 3.55
CA ALA A 21 12.91 -6.96 2.71
C ALA A 21 13.60 -6.81 1.34
N ILE A 22 13.46 -5.67 0.66
CA ILE A 22 14.14 -5.41 -0.62
C ILE A 22 15.67 -5.44 -0.44
N TYR A 23 16.17 -4.81 0.60
CA TYR A 23 17.61 -4.83 0.90
C TYR A 23 18.12 -6.25 1.13
N MET A 24 17.40 -7.06 1.91
CA MET A 24 17.76 -8.46 2.16
C MET A 24 17.70 -9.30 0.88
N LEU A 25 16.66 -9.11 0.05
CA LEU A 25 16.57 -9.79 -1.24
C LEU A 25 17.75 -9.46 -2.15
N ASN A 26 18.17 -8.19 -2.21
CA ASN A 26 19.30 -7.78 -3.04
C ASN A 26 20.65 -8.27 -2.49
N MET A 27 20.85 -8.25 -1.17
CA MET A 27 22.15 -8.57 -0.56
C MET A 27 22.39 -10.08 -0.42
N LEU A 28 21.34 -10.86 -0.17
CA LEU A 28 21.47 -12.28 0.18
C LEU A 28 21.22 -13.21 -1.01
N LEU A 29 20.53 -12.73 -2.04
CA LEU A 29 20.38 -13.43 -3.30
C LEU A 29 21.46 -12.94 -4.26
N LEU A 30 22.74 -13.24 -3.96
CA LEU A 30 23.92 -12.93 -4.80
C LEU A 30 23.90 -13.58 -6.20
N SER A 31 22.79 -14.17 -6.62
CA SER A 31 22.59 -14.84 -7.89
C SER A 31 21.85 -13.95 -8.89
N ASP A 32 22.04 -14.22 -10.19
CA ASP A 32 21.43 -13.53 -11.34
C ASP A 32 19.90 -13.46 -11.35
N GLY A 33 19.23 -13.97 -10.32
CA GLY A 33 17.76 -13.97 -10.15
C GLY A 33 17.22 -12.98 -9.12
N SER A 34 18.05 -12.18 -8.47
CA SER A 34 17.59 -11.25 -7.41
C SER A 34 16.59 -10.20 -7.92
N ASP A 35 16.80 -9.65 -9.11
CA ASP A 35 15.94 -8.64 -9.71
C ASP A 35 14.54 -9.18 -9.99
N LEU A 36 14.41 -10.43 -10.43
CA LEU A 36 13.13 -11.08 -10.66
C LEU A 36 12.35 -11.25 -9.35
N VAL A 37 13.02 -11.69 -8.28
CA VAL A 37 12.36 -11.90 -6.98
C VAL A 37 11.95 -10.57 -6.35
N VAL A 38 12.77 -9.53 -6.46
CA VAL A 38 12.42 -8.17 -6.02
C VAL A 38 11.22 -7.64 -6.80
N SER A 39 11.21 -7.80 -8.12
CA SER A 39 10.09 -7.36 -8.96
C SER A 39 8.79 -8.10 -8.60
N GLN A 40 8.85 -9.41 -8.35
CA GLN A 40 7.71 -10.20 -7.88
C GLN A 40 7.24 -9.76 -6.50
N PHE A 41 8.12 -9.45 -5.57
CA PHE A 41 7.75 -8.90 -4.25
C PHE A 41 7.04 -7.55 -4.35
N VAL A 42 7.52 -6.67 -5.21
CA VAL A 42 6.88 -5.36 -5.48
C VAL A 42 5.51 -5.56 -6.11
N LEU A 43 5.39 -6.48 -7.08
CA LEU A 43 4.14 -6.83 -7.72
C LEU A 43 3.12 -7.40 -6.70
N VAL A 44 3.52 -8.37 -5.87
CA VAL A 44 2.68 -8.90 -4.77
C VAL A 44 2.21 -7.78 -3.87
N THR A 45 3.10 -6.88 -3.47
CA THR A 45 2.77 -5.74 -2.61
C THR A 45 1.75 -4.80 -3.26
N GLY A 46 1.90 -4.53 -4.56
CA GLY A 46 0.95 -3.76 -5.35
C GLY A 46 -0.42 -4.43 -5.46
N LEU A 47 -0.44 -5.73 -5.74
CA LEU A 47 -1.68 -6.51 -5.85
C LEU A 47 -2.38 -6.71 -4.50
N CYS A 48 -1.65 -6.72 -3.38
CA CYS A 48 -2.22 -6.67 -2.04
C CYS A 48 -3.04 -5.38 -1.78
N MET A 49 -2.79 -4.30 -2.51
CA MET A 49 -3.66 -3.11 -2.43
C MET A 49 -5.06 -3.39 -2.95
N PHE A 50 -5.19 -4.29 -3.92
CA PHE A 50 -6.49 -4.75 -4.40
C PHE A 50 -7.09 -5.81 -3.46
N SER A 51 -6.40 -6.92 -3.27
CA SER A 51 -6.96 -8.09 -2.59
C SER A 51 -7.11 -7.88 -1.07
N SER A 52 -6.13 -7.26 -0.44
CA SER A 52 -6.07 -7.16 1.02
C SER A 52 -6.61 -5.83 1.55
N LEU A 53 -6.14 -4.69 1.05
CA LEU A 53 -6.55 -3.39 1.60
C LEU A 53 -8.04 -3.10 1.38
N GLY A 54 -8.66 -3.61 0.31
CA GLY A 54 -10.09 -3.48 0.09
C GLY A 54 -10.89 -4.17 1.18
N ILE A 55 -10.58 -5.43 1.45
CA ILE A 55 -11.21 -6.23 2.50
C ILE A 55 -10.92 -5.66 3.88
N SER A 56 -9.68 -5.24 4.15
CA SER A 56 -9.29 -4.66 5.43
C SER A 56 -9.99 -3.33 5.71
N THR A 57 -10.20 -2.50 4.69
CA THR A 57 -10.97 -1.25 4.82
C THR A 57 -12.45 -1.55 5.09
N SER A 58 -13.02 -2.56 4.42
CA SER A 58 -14.37 -3.05 4.69
C SER A 58 -14.50 -3.55 6.13
N TYR A 59 -13.48 -4.28 6.63
CA TYR A 59 -13.43 -4.74 8.00
C TYR A 59 -13.47 -3.57 9.01
N ILE A 60 -12.61 -2.55 8.85
CA ILE A 60 -12.63 -1.37 9.74
C ILE A 60 -13.99 -0.67 9.72
N LYS A 61 -14.60 -0.54 8.53
CA LYS A 61 -15.92 0.09 8.38
C LYS A 61 -17.00 -0.65 9.15
N GLN A 62 -16.95 -1.99 9.17
CA GLN A 62 -17.93 -2.84 9.87
C GLN A 62 -17.58 -3.02 11.36
N ALA A 63 -16.30 -3.18 11.70
CA ALA A 63 -15.83 -3.48 13.05
C ALA A 63 -15.54 -2.24 13.92
N GLY A 64 -15.50 -1.05 13.35
CA GLY A 64 -15.18 0.19 14.05
C GLY A 64 -16.31 0.68 14.96
N GLY A 65 -16.49 0.12 16.16
CA GLY A 65 -17.46 0.57 17.16
C GLY A 65 -17.40 -0.28 18.42
N GLU A 66 -17.70 0.30 19.58
CA GLU A 66 -17.59 -0.38 20.89
C GLU A 66 -18.49 -1.61 21.04
N GLU A 67 -19.64 -1.65 20.36
CA GLU A 67 -20.58 -2.79 20.43
C GLU A 67 -20.12 -4.05 19.68
N LEU A 68 -19.08 -3.95 18.85
CA LEU A 68 -18.68 -5.01 17.93
C LEU A 68 -17.68 -6.03 18.51
N HIS A 69 -17.14 -5.82 19.70
CA HIS A 69 -16.14 -6.76 20.27
C HIS A 69 -16.66 -8.19 20.41
N ALA A 70 -17.95 -8.39 20.64
CA ALA A 70 -18.55 -9.73 20.74
C ALA A 70 -18.60 -10.47 19.38
N HIS A 71 -18.73 -9.73 18.27
CA HIS A 71 -18.84 -10.29 16.92
C HIS A 71 -17.55 -10.09 16.08
N ALA A 72 -16.54 -9.42 16.63
CA ALA A 72 -15.32 -9.08 15.89
C ALA A 72 -14.62 -10.30 15.28
N ASN A 73 -14.63 -11.44 15.96
CA ASN A 73 -14.02 -12.68 15.46
C ASN A 73 -14.80 -13.28 14.28
N THR A 74 -16.13 -13.28 14.34
CA THR A 74 -16.98 -13.77 13.24
C THR A 74 -16.80 -12.91 12.00
N VAL A 75 -16.83 -11.57 12.17
CA VAL A 75 -16.59 -10.61 11.09
C VAL A 75 -15.18 -10.78 10.52
N TYR A 76 -14.15 -10.98 11.35
CA TYR A 76 -12.78 -11.21 10.94
C TYR A 76 -12.64 -12.44 10.03
N ILE A 77 -13.25 -13.56 10.40
CA ILE A 77 -13.16 -14.82 9.62
C ILE A 77 -13.87 -14.70 8.27
N THR A 78 -15.04 -14.05 8.24
CA THR A 78 -15.74 -13.77 6.98
C THR A 78 -14.87 -12.92 6.03
N HIS A 79 -14.17 -11.92 6.58
CA HIS A 79 -13.25 -11.09 5.81
C HIS A 79 -12.01 -11.86 5.37
N LEU A 80 -11.45 -12.72 6.23
CA LEU A 80 -10.32 -13.57 5.89
C LEU A 80 -10.68 -14.54 4.74
N ALA A 81 -11.83 -15.20 4.82
CA ALA A 81 -12.29 -16.09 3.73
C ALA A 81 -12.48 -15.32 2.41
N SER A 82 -13.09 -14.13 2.46
CA SER A 82 -13.25 -13.26 1.28
C SER A 82 -11.90 -12.81 0.71
N LEU A 83 -10.94 -12.47 1.58
CA LEU A 83 -9.58 -12.10 1.19
C LEU A 83 -8.87 -13.25 0.48
N LEU A 84 -8.93 -14.47 1.04
CA LEU A 84 -8.30 -15.64 0.45
C LEU A 84 -8.87 -15.91 -0.95
N LEU A 85 -10.20 -15.82 -1.12
CA LEU A 85 -10.86 -16.00 -2.41
C LEU A 85 -10.39 -14.96 -3.44
N ILE A 86 -10.41 -13.67 -3.08
CA ILE A 86 -9.97 -12.60 -3.99
C ILE A 86 -8.48 -12.77 -4.33
N SER A 87 -7.64 -13.10 -3.35
CA SER A 87 -6.20 -13.27 -3.58
C SER A 87 -5.92 -14.45 -4.53
N LEU A 88 -6.67 -15.55 -4.43
CA LEU A 88 -6.57 -16.66 -5.37
C LEU A 88 -6.99 -16.25 -6.78
N CYS A 89 -8.08 -15.50 -6.93
CA CYS A 89 -8.50 -14.97 -8.23
C CYS A 89 -7.45 -14.04 -8.83
N VAL A 90 -6.83 -13.17 -8.02
CA VAL A 90 -5.77 -12.25 -8.46
C VAL A 90 -4.51 -13.01 -8.85
N ALA A 91 -4.12 -14.03 -8.09
CA ALA A 91 -2.98 -14.87 -8.43
C ALA A 91 -3.19 -15.61 -9.74
N LEU A 92 -4.37 -16.21 -9.94
CA LEU A 92 -4.73 -16.88 -11.19
C LEU A 92 -4.70 -15.90 -12.38
N ALA A 93 -5.30 -14.70 -12.22
CA ALA A 93 -5.26 -13.67 -13.24
C ALA A 93 -3.82 -13.26 -13.58
N SER A 94 -2.94 -13.11 -12.58
CA SER A 94 -1.54 -12.74 -12.78
C SER A 94 -0.77 -13.76 -13.61
N VAL A 95 -1.08 -15.05 -13.44
CA VAL A 95 -0.49 -16.13 -14.27
C VAL A 95 -1.10 -16.12 -15.68
N LEU A 96 -2.42 -15.99 -15.81
CA LEU A 96 -3.10 -15.97 -17.10
C LEU A 96 -2.68 -14.79 -17.98
N PHE A 97 -2.40 -13.64 -17.39
CA PHE A 97 -1.89 -12.45 -18.09
C PHE A 97 -0.35 -12.44 -18.22
N HIS A 98 0.33 -13.54 -17.93
CA HIS A 98 1.78 -13.69 -18.02
C HIS A 98 2.58 -12.67 -17.20
N LEU A 99 1.98 -12.08 -16.13
CA LEU A 99 2.68 -11.19 -15.21
C LEU A 99 3.65 -11.95 -14.30
N VAL A 100 3.39 -13.26 -14.13
CA VAL A 100 4.21 -14.17 -13.32
C VAL A 100 4.43 -15.45 -14.12
N PRO A 101 5.68 -15.94 -14.24
CA PRO A 101 5.98 -17.24 -14.84
C PRO A 101 5.25 -18.37 -14.10
N VAL A 102 4.80 -19.39 -14.86
CA VAL A 102 4.01 -20.52 -14.32
C VAL A 102 4.80 -21.26 -13.23
N GLU A 103 6.12 -21.38 -13.39
CA GLU A 103 7.02 -22.02 -12.43
C GLU A 103 7.03 -21.31 -11.06
N ASN A 104 6.80 -20.01 -11.02
CA ASN A 104 6.77 -19.19 -9.80
C ASN A 104 5.35 -19.00 -9.25
N ALA A 105 4.32 -19.50 -9.94
CA ALA A 105 2.92 -19.26 -9.60
C ALA A 105 2.55 -19.69 -8.18
N ALA A 106 3.05 -20.85 -7.73
CA ALA A 106 2.76 -21.36 -6.40
C ALA A 106 3.34 -20.48 -5.29
N VAL A 107 4.61 -20.10 -5.42
CA VAL A 107 5.31 -19.23 -4.44
C VAL A 107 4.70 -17.83 -4.44
N PHE A 108 4.38 -17.29 -5.61
CA PHE A 108 3.70 -16.01 -5.76
C PHE A 108 2.32 -16.00 -5.09
N THR A 109 1.53 -17.05 -5.32
CA THR A 109 0.20 -17.22 -4.69
C THR A 109 0.32 -17.29 -3.18
N LEU A 110 1.27 -18.08 -2.66
CA LEU A 110 1.51 -18.20 -1.22
C LEU A 110 1.91 -16.85 -0.62
N ALA A 111 2.78 -16.09 -1.29
CA ALA A 111 3.19 -14.76 -0.84
C ALA A 111 2.01 -13.77 -0.82
N LEU A 112 1.17 -13.78 -1.87
CA LEU A 112 -0.02 -12.93 -1.94
C LEU A 112 -1.01 -13.23 -0.81
N LEU A 113 -1.26 -14.52 -0.53
CA LEU A 113 -2.13 -14.97 0.54
C LEU A 113 -1.56 -14.60 1.92
N ALA A 114 -0.29 -14.89 2.17
CA ALA A 114 0.35 -14.66 3.47
C ALA A 114 0.45 -13.17 3.80
N ILE A 115 0.93 -12.34 2.85
CA ILE A 115 1.03 -10.89 3.02
C ILE A 115 -0.37 -10.29 3.15
N GLY A 116 -1.34 -10.77 2.36
CA GLY A 116 -2.72 -10.31 2.44
C GLY A 116 -3.36 -10.59 3.80
N ALA A 117 -3.24 -11.81 4.30
CA ALA A 117 -3.78 -12.20 5.59
C ALA A 117 -3.10 -11.46 6.76
N TYR A 118 -1.77 -11.28 6.69
CA TYR A 118 -1.04 -10.45 7.65
C TYR A 118 -1.54 -8.99 7.66
N GLN A 119 -1.85 -8.40 6.51
CA GLN A 119 -2.42 -7.05 6.43
C GLN A 119 -3.80 -6.98 7.07
N LEU A 120 -4.66 -7.99 6.89
CA LEU A 120 -5.97 -8.04 7.57
C LEU A 120 -5.78 -8.11 9.09
N GLU A 121 -4.83 -8.89 9.58
CA GLU A 121 -4.49 -8.98 11.01
C GLU A 121 -4.06 -7.62 11.58
N ARG A 122 -3.24 -6.88 10.84
CA ARG A 122 -2.87 -5.50 11.20
C ARG A 122 -4.10 -4.60 11.35
N HIS A 123 -5.06 -4.72 10.43
CA HIS A 123 -6.28 -3.92 10.45
C HIS A 123 -7.23 -4.33 11.59
N TYR A 124 -7.16 -5.60 12.02
CA TYR A 124 -7.86 -6.05 13.23
C TYR A 124 -7.37 -5.26 14.46
N TYR A 125 -6.06 -5.19 14.69
CA TYR A 125 -5.51 -4.43 15.81
C TYR A 125 -5.75 -2.93 15.68
N LEU A 126 -5.78 -2.41 14.46
CA LEU A 126 -6.09 -1.00 14.19
C LEU A 126 -7.56 -0.70 14.52
N ALA A 127 -8.50 -1.55 14.14
CA ALA A 127 -9.92 -1.42 14.45
C ALA A 127 -10.20 -1.54 15.95
N SER A 128 -9.47 -2.42 16.65
CA SER A 128 -9.54 -2.59 18.10
C SER A 128 -8.80 -1.51 18.88
N ASN A 129 -8.10 -0.58 18.20
CA ASN A 129 -7.25 0.46 18.81
C ASN A 129 -6.10 -0.09 19.68
N GLU A 130 -5.65 -1.32 19.40
CA GLU A 130 -4.57 -2.01 20.11
C GLU A 130 -3.19 -1.75 19.45
N LEU A 131 -2.83 -0.47 19.30
CA LEU A 131 -1.65 -0.04 18.53
C LEU A 131 -0.32 -0.62 19.06
N HIS A 132 -0.22 -0.94 20.36
CA HIS A 132 0.97 -1.57 20.93
C HIS A 132 1.13 -3.02 20.43
N LYS A 133 0.04 -3.79 20.33
CA LYS A 133 0.06 -5.15 19.78
C LYS A 133 0.35 -5.14 18.29
N LEU A 134 -0.20 -4.14 17.57
CA LEU A 134 0.10 -3.92 16.17
C LEU A 134 1.60 -3.69 15.95
N PHE A 135 2.24 -2.84 16.76
CA PHE A 135 3.68 -2.62 16.69
C PHE A 135 4.48 -3.89 17.03
N GLN A 136 4.07 -4.64 18.06
CA GLN A 136 4.70 -5.92 18.40
C GLN A 136 4.63 -6.94 17.27
N LEU A 137 3.47 -7.02 16.59
CA LEU A 137 3.28 -7.88 15.42
C LEU A 137 4.21 -7.48 14.27
N ASP A 138 4.35 -6.18 14.01
CA ASP A 138 5.25 -5.67 12.97
C ASP A 138 6.73 -5.94 13.31
N CYS A 139 7.14 -5.79 14.58
CA CYS A 139 8.48 -6.16 15.04
C CYS A 139 8.74 -7.66 14.90
N LEU A 140 7.78 -8.49 15.25
CA LEU A 140 7.85 -9.94 15.11
C LEU A 140 8.08 -10.33 13.64
N LEU A 141 7.36 -9.71 12.71
CA LEU A 141 7.54 -9.93 11.28
C LEU A 141 8.98 -9.65 10.84
N VAL A 142 9.54 -8.49 11.24
CA VAL A 142 10.94 -8.13 10.90
C VAL A 142 11.91 -9.16 11.45
N VAL A 143 11.74 -9.60 12.71
CA VAL A 143 12.61 -10.59 13.33
C VAL A 143 12.53 -11.94 12.61
N ILE A 144 11.32 -12.43 12.32
CA ILE A 144 11.15 -13.72 11.62
C ILE A 144 11.75 -13.63 10.21
N THR A 145 11.57 -12.50 9.51
CA THR A 145 12.17 -12.30 8.19
C THR A 145 13.69 -12.33 8.27
N ALA A 146 14.29 -11.60 9.20
CA ALA A 146 15.74 -11.58 9.38
C ALA A 146 16.30 -12.98 9.69
N ILE A 147 15.66 -13.72 10.60
CA ILE A 147 16.02 -15.09 10.93
C ILE A 147 15.91 -16.00 9.70
N GLY A 148 14.81 -15.89 8.94
CA GLY A 148 14.58 -16.67 7.73
C GLY A 148 15.70 -16.48 6.69
N PHE A 149 16.12 -15.24 6.45
CA PHE A 149 17.23 -14.96 5.53
C PHE A 149 18.60 -15.44 6.03
N VAL A 150 18.84 -15.38 7.35
CA VAL A 150 20.11 -15.89 7.92
C VAL A 150 20.19 -17.42 7.85
N ILE A 151 19.07 -18.13 8.09
CA ILE A 151 19.06 -19.61 8.11
C ILE A 151 18.99 -20.17 6.68
N GLY A 152 18.28 -19.52 5.77
CA GLY A 152 18.02 -20.00 4.40
C GLY A 152 18.52 -19.09 3.30
N PRO A 153 19.83 -18.71 3.26
CA PRO A 153 20.33 -17.73 2.29
C PRO A 153 20.21 -18.20 0.82
N ASN A 154 20.11 -19.51 0.58
CA ASN A 154 19.94 -20.11 -0.74
C ASN A 154 18.48 -20.44 -1.09
N SER A 155 17.52 -20.07 -0.23
CA SER A 155 16.12 -20.32 -0.44
C SER A 155 15.49 -19.29 -1.38
N ASN A 156 14.34 -19.62 -1.97
CA ASN A 156 13.56 -18.63 -2.72
C ASN A 156 13.15 -17.48 -1.77
N GLY A 157 13.68 -16.29 -2.01
CA GLY A 157 13.46 -15.12 -1.14
C GLY A 157 11.99 -14.75 -0.98
N LEU A 158 11.16 -14.93 -2.01
CA LEU A 158 9.72 -14.68 -1.93
C LEU A 158 9.03 -15.69 -1.02
N LEU A 159 9.48 -16.96 -1.00
CA LEU A 159 8.99 -17.99 -0.09
C LEU A 159 9.35 -17.66 1.36
N LEU A 160 10.56 -17.16 1.62
CA LEU A 160 10.97 -16.70 2.95
C LEU A 160 10.08 -15.55 3.46
N ILE A 161 9.79 -14.59 2.61
CA ILE A 161 8.87 -13.48 2.93
C ILE A 161 7.45 -13.99 3.20
N ALA A 162 6.96 -14.92 2.37
CA ALA A 162 5.65 -15.55 2.59
C ALA A 162 5.61 -16.30 3.93
N GLY A 163 6.63 -17.10 4.22
CA GLY A 163 6.78 -17.82 5.48
C GLY A 163 6.85 -16.91 6.70
N ALA A 164 7.56 -15.79 6.60
CA ALA A 164 7.65 -14.80 7.68
C ALA A 164 6.29 -14.13 7.96
N ASN A 165 5.57 -13.71 6.92
CA ASN A 165 4.22 -13.11 7.07
C ASN A 165 3.23 -14.14 7.64
N GLY A 166 3.21 -15.37 7.11
CA GLY A 166 2.38 -16.46 7.62
C GLY A 166 2.72 -16.85 9.05
N GLY A 167 4.00 -16.94 9.40
CA GLY A 167 4.47 -17.22 10.74
C GLY A 167 4.08 -16.15 11.74
N ALA A 168 4.28 -14.88 11.42
CA ALA A 168 3.86 -13.76 12.26
C ALA A 168 2.34 -13.76 12.49
N LEU A 169 1.55 -14.03 11.45
CA LEU A 169 0.11 -14.18 11.53
C LEU A 169 -0.30 -15.33 12.46
N LEU A 170 0.28 -16.52 12.27
CA LEU A 170 -0.03 -17.69 13.10
C LEU A 170 0.29 -17.44 14.57
N ILE A 171 1.45 -16.87 14.87
CA ILE A 171 1.84 -16.51 16.25
C ILE A 171 0.85 -15.51 16.84
N SER A 172 0.42 -14.51 16.06
CA SER A 172 -0.58 -13.53 16.51
C SER A 172 -1.91 -14.17 16.85
N ILE A 173 -2.42 -15.05 16.00
CA ILE A 173 -3.67 -15.78 16.21
C ILE A 173 -3.55 -16.67 17.46
N LEU A 174 -2.42 -17.38 17.63
CA LEU A 174 -2.16 -18.24 18.77
C LEU A 174 -2.14 -17.48 20.10
N ILE A 175 -1.46 -16.34 20.15
CA ILE A 175 -1.36 -15.51 21.36
C ILE A 175 -2.71 -14.88 21.71
N SER A 176 -3.48 -14.45 20.71
CA SER A 176 -4.75 -13.76 20.92
C SER A 176 -5.92 -14.70 21.28
N ARG A 177 -5.71 -16.04 21.27
CA ARG A 177 -6.71 -17.07 21.59
C ARG A 177 -8.03 -16.91 20.85
N ARG A 178 -8.00 -16.52 19.56
CA ARG A 178 -9.20 -16.25 18.75
C ARG A 178 -9.82 -17.51 18.13
N TYR A 179 -9.79 -18.62 18.83
CA TYR A 179 -10.30 -19.90 18.30
C TYR A 179 -11.76 -20.18 18.63
N ALA A 180 -12.36 -19.44 19.58
CA ALA A 180 -13.75 -19.63 19.97
C ALA A 180 -14.68 -19.05 18.89
N ILE A 181 -14.94 -19.84 17.86
CA ILE A 181 -15.75 -19.46 16.73
C ILE A 181 -17.14 -20.09 16.94
N LYS A 182 -18.11 -19.27 17.31
CA LYS A 182 -19.53 -19.64 17.27
C LYS A 182 -20.19 -18.85 16.13
N ASP A 183 -21.06 -19.53 15.37
CA ASP A 183 -21.92 -18.96 14.34
C ASP A 183 -21.19 -18.20 13.19
N VAL A 184 -20.14 -18.83 12.62
CA VAL A 184 -19.37 -18.24 11.54
C VAL A 184 -20.11 -18.28 10.22
N GLN A 185 -20.33 -17.11 9.64
CA GLN A 185 -20.69 -16.98 8.22
C GLN A 185 -19.42 -16.93 7.37
N TRP A 186 -19.04 -18.08 6.80
CA TRP A 186 -17.85 -18.19 5.95
C TRP A 186 -17.93 -17.35 4.67
N TYR A 187 -19.14 -17.05 4.21
CA TYR A 187 -19.38 -16.30 2.99
C TYR A 187 -20.44 -15.22 3.20
N ASN A 188 -20.09 -13.98 2.86
CA ASN A 188 -21.02 -12.86 2.80
C ASN A 188 -20.79 -12.11 1.49
N PRO A 189 -21.75 -12.17 0.53
CA PRO A 189 -21.60 -11.54 -0.77
C PRO A 189 -21.45 -10.02 -0.68
N GLN A 190 -22.07 -9.36 0.29
CA GLN A 190 -21.93 -7.92 0.48
C GLN A 190 -20.50 -7.54 0.90
N THR A 191 -19.90 -8.31 1.80
CA THR A 191 -18.48 -8.12 2.19
C THR A 191 -17.55 -8.32 1.01
N LEU A 192 -17.79 -9.35 0.18
CA LEU A 192 -16.99 -9.60 -1.01
C LEU A 192 -17.09 -8.46 -2.02
N ILE A 193 -18.31 -8.06 -2.39
CA ILE A 193 -18.56 -6.96 -3.35
C ILE A 193 -17.94 -5.66 -2.85
N MET A 194 -18.12 -5.34 -1.56
CA MET A 194 -17.55 -4.15 -0.95
C MET A 194 -16.01 -4.22 -0.94
N GLY A 195 -15.45 -5.37 -0.59
CA GLY A 195 -14.01 -5.62 -0.63
C GLY A 195 -13.42 -5.42 -2.03
N VAL A 196 -14.06 -5.96 -3.07
CA VAL A 196 -13.65 -5.77 -4.48
C VAL A 196 -13.73 -4.29 -4.89
N LYS A 197 -14.83 -3.60 -4.58
CA LYS A 197 -14.98 -2.17 -4.89
C LYS A 197 -13.89 -1.31 -4.22
N LEU A 198 -13.67 -1.52 -2.93
CA LEU A 198 -12.65 -0.79 -2.17
C LEU A 198 -11.24 -1.19 -2.59
N GLY A 199 -11.02 -2.47 -2.88
CA GLY A 199 -9.76 -2.98 -3.42
C GLY A 199 -9.40 -2.36 -4.75
N TYR A 200 -10.34 -2.32 -5.68
CA TYR A 200 -10.17 -1.62 -6.95
C TYR A 200 -9.88 -0.12 -6.73
N SER A 201 -10.64 0.54 -5.87
CA SER A 201 -10.41 1.94 -5.53
C SER A 201 -9.00 2.19 -4.96
N ASN A 202 -8.51 1.29 -4.08
CA ASN A 202 -7.16 1.37 -3.50
C ASN A 202 -6.08 1.12 -4.55
N LEU A 203 -6.27 0.12 -5.43
CA LEU A 203 -5.34 -0.17 -6.52
C LEU A 203 -5.21 1.02 -7.46
N VAL A 204 -6.33 1.59 -7.92
CA VAL A 204 -6.32 2.71 -8.87
C VAL A 204 -5.97 4.05 -8.23
N SER A 205 -5.99 4.19 -6.91
CA SER A 205 -5.59 5.43 -6.22
C SER A 205 -4.14 5.42 -5.75
N GLY A 206 -3.75 4.37 -5.07
CA GLY A 206 -2.41 4.20 -4.51
C GLY A 206 -1.52 3.33 -5.37
N GLY A 207 -2.10 2.31 -6.03
CA GLY A 207 -1.41 1.39 -6.91
C GLY A 207 -0.86 2.03 -8.19
N VAL A 208 -1.47 3.14 -8.65
CA VAL A 208 -0.99 3.88 -9.83
C VAL A 208 0.51 4.15 -9.78
N MET A 209 1.01 4.62 -8.64
CA MET A 209 2.43 4.95 -8.48
C MET A 209 3.33 3.69 -8.40
N TYR A 210 2.80 2.55 -7.96
CA TYR A 210 3.53 1.27 -7.96
C TYR A 210 3.52 0.58 -9.33
N ILE A 211 2.50 0.84 -10.14
CA ILE A 211 2.39 0.30 -11.52
C ILE A 211 3.23 1.12 -12.48
N LEU A 212 3.40 2.42 -12.23
CA LEU A 212 4.12 3.33 -13.13
C LEU A 212 5.54 2.84 -13.51
N PRO A 213 6.40 2.39 -12.58
CA PRO A 213 7.71 1.84 -12.96
C PRO A 213 7.61 0.63 -13.90
N THR A 214 6.66 -0.28 -13.66
CA THR A 214 6.46 -1.45 -14.50
C THR A 214 6.03 -1.06 -15.92
N LEU A 215 5.16 -0.06 -16.06
CA LEU A 215 4.76 0.45 -17.36
C LEU A 215 5.94 1.10 -18.08
N MET A 216 6.85 1.73 -17.36
CA MET A 216 8.02 2.39 -17.95
C MET A 216 9.09 1.42 -18.50
N LEU A 217 9.05 0.12 -18.14
CA LEU A 217 9.96 -0.89 -18.69
C LEU A 217 9.94 -0.97 -20.23
N THR A 218 8.84 -0.56 -20.87
CA THR A 218 8.72 -0.60 -22.33
C THR A 218 9.31 0.63 -23.05
N VAL A 219 9.54 1.73 -22.32
CA VAL A 219 10.00 3.02 -22.90
C VAL A 219 11.25 3.58 -22.25
N ALA A 220 11.70 3.03 -21.13
CA ALA A 220 12.87 3.50 -20.38
C ALA A 220 13.88 2.36 -20.18
N SER A 221 15.14 2.72 -19.92
CA SER A 221 16.17 1.72 -19.58
C SER A 221 15.88 1.08 -18.21
N ASP A 222 16.27 -0.17 -18.03
CA ASP A 222 16.12 -0.94 -16.79
C ASP A 222 16.68 -0.17 -15.58
N ARG A 223 17.80 0.54 -15.77
CA ARG A 223 18.43 1.36 -14.73
C ARG A 223 17.53 2.52 -14.28
N LEU A 224 16.88 3.24 -15.21
CA LEU A 224 15.93 4.32 -14.89
C LEU A 224 14.69 3.78 -14.19
N VAL A 225 14.19 2.64 -14.63
CA VAL A 225 13.04 1.96 -14.02
C VAL A 225 13.37 1.48 -12.60
N SER A 226 14.57 0.95 -12.38
CA SER A 226 15.05 0.55 -11.06
C SER A 226 15.16 1.74 -10.11
N MET A 227 15.75 2.87 -10.54
CA MET A 227 15.76 4.11 -9.76
C MET A 227 14.35 4.57 -9.38
N LEU A 228 13.43 4.59 -10.34
CA LEU A 228 12.05 5.00 -10.12
C LEU A 228 11.34 4.08 -9.13
N SER A 229 11.54 2.77 -9.25
CA SER A 229 10.98 1.75 -8.33
C SER A 229 11.47 1.95 -6.90
N MET A 230 12.76 2.25 -6.71
CA MET A 230 13.34 2.56 -5.40
C MET A 230 12.72 3.83 -4.81
N VAL A 231 12.55 4.89 -5.61
CA VAL A 231 11.92 6.13 -5.14
C VAL A 231 10.46 5.90 -4.75
N VAL A 232 9.72 5.08 -5.49
CA VAL A 232 8.35 4.67 -5.12
C VAL A 232 8.35 3.93 -3.78
N ALA A 233 9.27 3.01 -3.57
CA ALA A 233 9.36 2.25 -2.32
C ALA A 233 9.65 3.16 -1.12
N ILE A 234 10.62 4.09 -1.26
CA ILE A 234 10.99 5.05 -0.19
C ILE A 234 9.85 6.01 0.09
N SER A 235 9.19 6.52 -0.95
CA SER A 235 8.06 7.43 -0.79
C SER A 235 6.90 6.77 -0.03
N GLY A 236 6.71 5.45 -0.18
CA GLY A 236 5.80 4.67 0.65
C GLY A 236 6.13 4.75 2.15
N ALA A 237 7.42 4.73 2.52
CA ALA A 237 7.86 4.90 3.90
C ALA A 237 7.60 6.33 4.41
N ALA A 238 7.76 7.30 3.57
CA ALA A 238 7.63 8.71 3.92
C ALA A 238 6.17 9.18 4.12
N LEU A 239 5.23 8.53 3.46
CA LEU A 239 3.79 8.77 3.65
C LEU A 239 3.24 8.22 4.97
N VAL A 240 4.12 7.69 5.80
CA VAL A 240 3.81 7.08 7.09
C VAL A 240 3.32 8.10 8.11
N LEU A 241 3.94 9.27 8.20
CA LEU A 241 3.58 10.26 9.21
C LEU A 241 2.14 10.80 9.04
N PRO A 242 1.69 11.19 7.84
CA PRO A 242 0.28 11.53 7.61
C PRO A 242 -0.68 10.40 7.98
N ARG A 243 -0.33 9.15 7.64
CA ARG A 243 -1.12 7.97 7.99
C ARG A 243 -1.14 7.69 9.49
N ALA A 244 -0.05 7.97 10.22
CA ALA A 244 -0.02 7.84 11.68
C ALA A 244 -1.03 8.78 12.35
N VAL A 245 -1.10 10.04 11.92
CA VAL A 245 -2.12 10.98 12.41
C VAL A 245 -3.52 10.48 12.09
N PHE A 246 -3.75 10.02 10.88
CA PHE A 246 -5.03 9.44 10.48
C PHE A 246 -5.40 8.22 11.36
N ASN A 247 -4.47 7.27 11.55
CA ASN A 247 -4.70 6.05 12.31
C ASN A 247 -5.08 6.31 13.77
N THR A 248 -4.55 7.37 14.41
CA THR A 248 -4.95 7.75 15.78
C THR A 248 -6.40 8.23 15.88
N LYS A 249 -6.99 8.66 14.76
CA LYS A 249 -8.29 9.32 14.70
C LYS A 249 -9.35 8.54 13.91
N ILE A 250 -8.94 7.43 13.29
CA ILE A 250 -9.78 6.66 12.37
C ILE A 250 -11.09 6.17 13.04
N GLN A 251 -11.02 5.76 14.30
CA GLN A 251 -12.20 5.30 15.04
C GLN A 251 -13.23 6.42 15.23
N LYS A 252 -12.77 7.62 15.66
CA LYS A 252 -13.67 8.78 15.82
C LYS A 252 -14.27 9.15 14.46
N ILE A 253 -13.47 9.20 13.40
CA ILE A 253 -13.93 9.53 12.05
C ILE A 253 -14.99 8.51 11.57
N ALA A 254 -14.76 7.22 11.81
CA ALA A 254 -15.71 6.16 11.43
C ALA A 254 -17.00 6.22 12.25
N SER A 255 -16.92 6.52 13.56
CA SER A 255 -18.07 6.70 14.43
C SER A 255 -18.89 7.92 14.01
N ASP A 256 -18.25 9.09 13.89
CA ASP A 256 -18.92 10.33 13.50
C ASP A 256 -19.63 10.20 12.12
N ALA A 257 -18.97 9.52 11.17
CA ALA A 257 -19.56 9.28 9.85
C ALA A 257 -20.77 8.33 9.89
N ARG A 258 -20.75 7.31 10.78
CA ARG A 258 -21.88 6.39 10.99
C ARG A 258 -23.08 7.12 11.58
N ASP A 259 -22.83 7.99 12.55
CA ASP A 259 -23.86 8.77 13.24
C ASP A 259 -24.37 9.94 12.37
N GLY A 260 -23.81 10.14 11.18
CA GLY A 260 -24.14 11.25 10.27
C GLY A 260 -23.78 12.63 10.83
N LYS A 261 -22.93 12.68 11.86
CA LYS A 261 -22.52 13.90 12.57
C LYS A 261 -21.03 14.15 12.38
N VAL A 262 -20.65 14.64 11.21
CA VAL A 262 -19.24 15.00 10.97
C VAL A 262 -18.89 16.28 11.74
N ASP A 263 -17.97 16.16 12.70
CA ASP A 263 -17.44 17.30 13.45
C ASP A 263 -16.49 18.10 12.55
N ASN A 264 -17.00 19.19 11.96
CA ASN A 264 -16.27 20.01 10.99
C ASN A 264 -15.00 20.61 11.58
N ASP A 265 -14.97 21.00 12.85
CA ASP A 265 -13.79 21.58 13.50
C ASP A 265 -12.71 20.51 13.70
N PHE A 266 -13.08 19.33 14.15
CA PHE A 266 -12.17 18.20 14.28
C PHE A 266 -11.60 17.78 12.92
N TYR A 267 -12.45 17.75 11.90
CA TYR A 267 -12.07 17.43 10.53
C TYR A 267 -11.08 18.47 9.95
N ALA A 268 -11.41 19.77 10.04
CA ALA A 268 -10.54 20.85 9.56
C ALA A 268 -9.17 20.85 10.27
N LYS A 269 -9.17 20.68 11.61
CA LYS A 269 -7.94 20.58 12.41
C LYS A 269 -7.10 19.38 12.00
N THR A 270 -7.73 18.23 11.75
CA THR A 270 -7.03 17.00 11.32
C THR A 270 -6.44 17.16 9.93
N ASN A 271 -7.17 17.73 8.97
CA ASN A 271 -6.67 18.03 7.63
C ASN A 271 -5.49 19.01 7.65
N LYS A 272 -5.57 20.07 8.47
CA LYS A 272 -4.46 21.01 8.66
C LYS A 272 -3.21 20.33 9.22
N GLN A 273 -3.37 19.43 10.20
CA GLN A 273 -2.25 18.64 10.74
C GLN A 273 -1.61 17.73 9.69
N ILE A 274 -2.42 17.00 8.91
CA ILE A 274 -1.94 16.15 7.82
C ILE A 274 -1.20 17.01 6.77
N GLY A 275 -1.78 18.12 6.36
CA GLY A 275 -1.17 19.03 5.38
C GLY A 275 0.20 19.59 5.84
N LEU A 276 0.30 20.02 7.10
CA LEU A 276 1.55 20.51 7.66
C LEU A 276 2.63 19.42 7.72
N ILE A 277 2.27 18.22 8.15
CA ILE A 277 3.19 17.09 8.20
C ILE A 277 3.65 16.69 6.79
N CYS A 278 2.74 16.66 5.82
CA CYS A 278 3.08 16.40 4.42
C CYS A 278 4.10 17.42 3.89
N LEU A 279 3.87 18.71 4.15
CA LEU A 279 4.78 19.77 3.71
C LEU A 279 6.16 19.66 4.34
N LEU A 280 6.21 19.45 5.68
CA LEU A 280 7.47 19.34 6.42
C LEU A 280 8.24 18.05 6.10
N SER A 281 7.55 16.98 5.71
CA SER A 281 8.19 15.71 5.37
C SER A 281 8.85 15.70 3.99
N LEU A 282 8.42 16.56 3.06
CA LEU A 282 8.91 16.56 1.69
C LEU A 282 10.44 16.68 1.56
N PRO A 283 11.12 17.65 2.23
CA PRO A 283 12.58 17.75 2.15
C PRO A 283 13.30 16.53 2.75
N ALA A 284 12.77 15.99 3.86
CA ALA A 284 13.36 14.81 4.50
C ALA A 284 13.25 13.58 3.60
N ILE A 285 12.13 13.42 2.92
CA ILE A 285 11.89 12.31 1.97
C ILE A 285 12.83 12.42 0.78
N LEU A 286 12.96 13.61 0.22
CA LEU A 286 13.87 13.86 -0.90
C LEU A 286 15.30 13.49 -0.51
N LEU A 287 15.78 13.96 0.65
CA LEU A 287 17.10 13.65 1.16
C LEU A 287 17.30 12.14 1.37
N LEU A 288 16.33 11.47 2.00
CA LEU A 288 16.38 10.02 2.22
C LEU A 288 16.39 9.25 0.89
N SER A 289 15.63 9.70 -0.12
CA SER A 289 15.63 9.09 -1.45
C SER A 289 17.00 9.21 -2.11
N LEU A 290 17.63 10.37 -2.05
CA LEU A 290 18.96 10.60 -2.61
C LEU A 290 20.04 9.77 -1.91
N ILE A 291 20.00 9.72 -0.57
CA ILE A 291 20.94 8.90 0.22
C ILE A 291 20.77 7.41 -0.13
N TYR A 292 19.52 6.93 -0.20
CA TYR A 292 19.26 5.53 -0.50
C TYR A 292 19.70 5.14 -1.91
N LEU A 293 19.45 5.98 -2.90
CA LEU A 293 19.93 5.77 -4.26
C LEU A 293 21.46 5.75 -4.32
N TYR A 294 22.10 6.67 -3.61
CA TYR A 294 23.58 6.72 -3.53
C TYR A 294 24.16 5.44 -2.91
N ILE A 295 23.58 4.95 -1.80
CA ILE A 295 24.01 3.69 -1.15
C ILE A 295 23.84 2.49 -2.09
N ASN A 296 22.84 2.49 -2.97
CA ASN A 296 22.60 1.44 -3.97
C ASN A 296 23.39 1.65 -5.28
N GLY A 297 24.39 2.53 -5.28
CA GLY A 297 25.31 2.72 -6.42
C GLY A 297 24.79 3.59 -7.56
N TYR A 298 23.71 4.35 -7.33
CA TYR A 298 23.18 5.29 -8.32
C TYR A 298 23.72 6.70 -8.09
N HIS A 299 24.61 7.13 -8.96
CA HIS A 299 25.21 8.47 -8.93
C HIS A 299 24.40 9.46 -9.79
N ILE A 300 23.21 9.85 -9.31
CA ILE A 300 22.20 10.63 -10.05
C ILE A 300 22.78 11.89 -10.67
N MET A 301 23.63 12.62 -9.95
CA MET A 301 24.21 13.88 -10.43
C MET A 301 25.12 13.69 -11.66
N ASN A 302 25.75 12.54 -11.79
CA ASN A 302 26.67 12.22 -12.89
C ASN A 302 25.99 11.47 -14.03
N GLU A 303 25.02 10.60 -13.71
CA GLU A 303 24.44 9.66 -14.67
C GLU A 303 23.14 10.19 -15.30
N ALA A 304 22.30 10.85 -14.52
CA ALA A 304 20.99 11.31 -14.96
C ALA A 304 20.51 12.53 -14.15
N PRO A 305 21.08 13.72 -14.33
CA PRO A 305 20.71 14.91 -13.55
C PRO A 305 19.23 15.27 -13.68
N LEU A 306 18.59 15.00 -14.82
CA LEU A 306 17.16 15.19 -15.03
C LEU A 306 16.30 14.28 -14.12
N MET A 307 16.83 13.13 -13.68
CA MET A 307 16.14 12.26 -12.73
C MET A 307 15.90 12.91 -11.37
N LEU A 308 16.74 13.85 -10.95
CA LEU A 308 16.46 14.63 -9.74
C LEU A 308 15.14 15.41 -9.87
N GLY A 309 14.88 15.98 -11.04
CA GLY A 309 13.60 16.62 -11.34
C GLY A 309 12.43 15.64 -11.28
N VAL A 310 12.54 14.47 -11.90
CA VAL A 310 11.51 13.40 -11.84
C VAL A 310 11.22 13.00 -10.41
N ILE A 311 12.26 12.71 -9.62
CA ILE A 311 12.14 12.33 -8.22
C ILE A 311 11.41 13.42 -7.43
N THR A 312 11.80 14.68 -7.59
CA THR A 312 11.21 15.81 -6.87
C THR A 312 9.72 15.97 -7.23
N VAL A 313 9.38 15.96 -8.52
CA VAL A 313 7.99 16.07 -8.98
C VAL A 313 7.17 14.88 -8.50
N MET A 314 7.70 13.66 -8.58
CA MET A 314 7.02 12.47 -8.13
C MET A 314 6.73 12.49 -6.63
N LEU A 315 7.70 12.87 -5.80
CA LEU A 315 7.51 13.01 -4.36
C LEU A 315 6.47 14.10 -4.04
N PHE A 316 6.49 15.21 -4.75
CA PHE A 316 5.49 16.26 -4.62
C PHE A 316 4.09 15.74 -4.93
N VAL A 317 3.91 15.01 -6.03
CA VAL A 317 2.63 14.39 -6.41
C VAL A 317 2.13 13.40 -5.36
N LEU A 318 3.03 12.58 -4.82
CA LEU A 318 2.69 11.65 -3.73
C LEU A 318 2.20 12.39 -2.48
N VAL A 319 2.87 13.47 -2.10
CA VAL A 319 2.46 14.33 -0.97
C VAL A 319 1.09 14.94 -1.23
N VAL A 320 0.85 15.51 -2.41
CA VAL A 320 -0.48 16.05 -2.79
C VAL A 320 -1.55 14.96 -2.74
N GLY A 321 -1.24 13.75 -3.18
CA GLY A 321 -2.13 12.59 -3.05
C GLY A 321 -2.56 12.31 -1.61
N GLN A 322 -1.66 12.51 -0.63
CA GLN A 322 -1.97 12.31 0.79
C GLN A 322 -2.85 13.41 1.39
N LEU A 323 -2.90 14.61 0.83
CA LEU A 323 -3.82 15.67 1.27
C LEU A 323 -5.28 15.24 1.14
N SER A 324 -5.59 14.30 0.25
CA SER A 324 -6.92 13.72 0.09
C SER A 324 -7.19 12.48 0.96
N LEU A 325 -6.25 12.08 1.83
CA LEU A 325 -6.37 10.84 2.62
C LEU A 325 -7.61 10.84 3.51
N LEU A 326 -7.78 11.90 4.30
CA LEU A 326 -8.92 12.03 5.20
C LEU A 326 -10.24 12.14 4.42
N ASP A 327 -10.26 12.97 3.38
CA ASP A 327 -11.44 13.18 2.53
C ASP A 327 -11.86 11.87 1.85
N SER A 328 -10.91 11.10 1.33
CA SER A 328 -11.15 9.80 0.69
C SER A 328 -11.80 8.81 1.65
N MET A 329 -11.27 8.71 2.86
CA MET A 329 -11.80 7.77 3.86
C MET A 329 -13.16 8.22 4.38
N LEU A 330 -13.38 9.51 4.58
CA LEU A 330 -14.68 10.03 5.01
C LEU A 330 -15.76 9.78 3.94
N VAL A 331 -15.44 9.97 2.66
CA VAL A 331 -16.35 9.63 1.55
C VAL A 331 -16.74 8.15 1.57
N ILE A 332 -15.78 7.25 1.89
CA ILE A 332 -16.04 5.81 2.02
C ILE A 332 -16.94 5.52 3.25
N PHE A 333 -16.64 6.12 4.40
CA PHE A 333 -17.40 5.89 5.62
C PHE A 333 -18.83 6.45 5.54
N LEU A 334 -19.03 7.52 4.77
CA LEU A 334 -20.35 8.09 4.47
C LEU A 334 -21.17 7.31 3.41
N ASN A 335 -20.74 6.10 3.04
CA ASN A 335 -21.38 5.26 2.01
C ASN A 335 -21.41 5.92 0.61
N LYS A 336 -20.47 6.84 0.33
CA LYS A 336 -20.33 7.50 -0.97
C LYS A 336 -19.10 6.96 -1.76
N GLU A 337 -18.74 5.68 -1.54
CA GLU A 337 -17.57 5.03 -2.15
C GLU A 337 -17.57 5.08 -3.68
N ASN A 338 -18.73 5.15 -4.33
CA ASN A 338 -18.82 5.29 -5.79
C ASN A 338 -18.18 6.59 -6.30
N VAL A 339 -18.16 7.65 -5.48
CA VAL A 339 -17.49 8.92 -5.83
C VAL A 339 -15.98 8.72 -5.81
N ALA A 340 -15.45 8.07 -4.77
CA ALA A 340 -14.04 7.74 -4.67
C ALA A 340 -13.62 6.84 -5.84
N LEU A 341 -14.41 5.80 -6.13
CA LEU A 341 -14.20 4.89 -7.25
C LEU A 341 -14.10 5.64 -8.58
N LYS A 342 -15.07 6.51 -8.88
CA LYS A 342 -15.13 7.28 -10.13
C LYS A 342 -13.85 8.10 -10.35
N TYR A 343 -13.43 8.91 -9.37
CA TYR A 343 -12.28 9.81 -9.55
C TYR A 343 -10.94 9.08 -9.51
N ASN A 344 -10.83 7.98 -8.76
CA ASN A 344 -9.66 7.12 -8.80
C ASN A 344 -9.53 6.41 -10.16
N THR A 345 -10.64 5.90 -10.72
CA THR A 345 -10.66 5.30 -12.06
C THR A 345 -10.26 6.29 -13.14
N ILE A 346 -10.76 7.53 -13.09
CA ILE A 346 -10.36 8.58 -14.05
C ILE A 346 -8.83 8.77 -14.00
N THR A 347 -8.23 8.86 -12.82
CA THR A 347 -6.77 9.00 -12.68
C THR A 347 -6.03 7.83 -13.33
N PHE A 348 -6.50 6.62 -13.08
CA PHE A 348 -5.88 5.41 -13.64
C PHE A 348 -6.02 5.33 -15.17
N VAL A 349 -7.21 5.63 -15.70
CA VAL A 349 -7.45 5.64 -17.15
C VAL A 349 -6.59 6.70 -17.84
N VAL A 350 -6.49 7.91 -17.27
CA VAL A 350 -5.61 8.96 -17.80
C VAL A 350 -4.17 8.49 -17.87
N MET A 351 -3.66 7.83 -16.81
CA MET A 351 -2.31 7.27 -16.79
C MET A 351 -2.12 6.21 -17.89
N LEU A 352 -3.07 5.27 -18.03
CA LEU A 352 -3.00 4.23 -19.05
C LEU A 352 -3.04 4.80 -20.48
N LEU A 353 -3.90 5.79 -20.73
CA LEU A 353 -3.98 6.44 -22.05
C LEU A 353 -2.67 7.15 -22.39
N CYS A 354 -2.05 7.83 -21.42
CA CYS A 354 -0.74 8.43 -21.63
C CYS A 354 0.31 7.37 -21.95
N TYR A 355 0.34 6.28 -21.17
CA TYR A 355 1.27 5.19 -21.41
C TYR A 355 1.09 4.58 -22.81
N VAL A 356 -0.14 4.24 -23.19
CA VAL A 356 -0.44 3.69 -24.52
C VAL A 356 -0.04 4.69 -25.63
N GLY A 357 -0.31 5.97 -25.44
CA GLY A 357 0.13 7.02 -26.37
C GLY A 357 1.64 7.02 -26.56
N PHE A 358 2.40 7.01 -25.47
CA PHE A 358 3.88 6.99 -25.54
C PHE A 358 4.43 5.68 -26.13
N SER A 359 3.78 4.55 -25.88
CA SER A 359 4.19 3.26 -26.46
C SER A 359 3.93 3.19 -27.97
N ILE A 360 2.82 3.76 -28.46
CA ILE A 360 2.48 3.76 -29.90
C ILE A 360 3.41 4.70 -30.67
N PHE A 361 3.78 5.84 -30.10
CA PHE A 361 4.64 6.83 -30.78
C PHE A 361 6.13 6.50 -30.68
N GLU A 362 6.52 5.32 -30.19
CA GLU A 362 7.89 4.85 -30.05
C GLU A 362 8.83 5.96 -29.53
N VAL A 363 8.44 6.54 -28.38
CA VAL A 363 9.23 7.62 -27.77
C VAL A 363 10.64 7.11 -27.48
N SER A 364 11.65 7.74 -28.09
CA SER A 364 13.04 7.33 -27.87
C SER A 364 13.43 7.45 -26.40
N SER A 365 14.44 6.68 -25.97
CA SER A 365 14.96 6.67 -24.60
C SER A 365 15.28 8.06 -24.05
N ASP A 366 15.69 8.99 -24.93
CA ASP A 366 16.04 10.36 -24.55
C ASP A 366 14.83 11.17 -24.10
N TYR A 367 13.63 10.87 -24.63
CA TYR A 367 12.38 11.49 -24.21
C TYR A 367 11.64 10.73 -23.12
N ALA A 368 12.14 9.56 -22.68
CA ALA A 368 11.50 8.76 -21.64
C ALA A 368 11.32 9.56 -20.33
N ILE A 369 12.33 10.34 -19.95
CA ILE A 369 12.28 11.19 -18.74
C ILE A 369 11.20 12.27 -18.88
N ILE A 370 11.11 12.91 -20.04
CA ILE A 370 10.10 13.94 -20.30
C ILE A 370 8.69 13.32 -20.26
N SER A 371 8.55 12.13 -20.85
CA SER A 371 7.30 11.36 -20.82
C SER A 371 6.88 11.00 -19.39
N MET A 372 7.83 10.56 -18.56
CA MET A 372 7.59 10.31 -17.13
C MET A 372 7.07 11.56 -16.41
N VAL A 373 7.73 12.70 -16.59
CA VAL A 373 7.31 13.98 -15.99
C VAL A 373 5.91 14.36 -16.44
N ALA A 374 5.60 14.23 -17.73
CA ALA A 374 4.28 14.53 -18.26
C ALA A 374 3.19 13.67 -17.64
N ILE A 375 3.39 12.35 -17.52
CA ILE A 375 2.45 11.43 -16.85
C ILE A 375 2.27 11.82 -15.38
N ILE A 376 3.34 12.07 -14.66
CA ILE A 376 3.32 12.43 -13.24
C ILE A 376 2.56 13.76 -13.03
N LEU A 377 2.74 14.74 -13.89
CA LEU A 377 2.01 16.03 -13.84
C LEU A 377 0.51 15.85 -14.12
N LEU A 378 0.14 14.98 -15.07
CA LEU A 378 -1.26 14.64 -15.32
C LEU A 378 -1.90 13.94 -14.12
N ILE A 379 -1.19 13.04 -13.45
CA ILE A 379 -1.65 12.43 -12.21
C ILE A 379 -1.84 13.50 -11.13
N LEU A 380 -0.96 14.50 -11.04
CA LEU A 380 -1.11 15.62 -10.11
C LEU A 380 -2.42 16.38 -10.35
N ILE A 381 -2.72 16.72 -11.61
CA ILE A 381 -3.98 17.41 -11.98
C ILE A 381 -5.17 16.55 -11.52
N CYS A 382 -5.16 15.25 -11.80
CA CYS A 382 -6.22 14.34 -11.37
C CYS A 382 -6.38 14.32 -9.85
N TYR A 383 -5.28 14.34 -9.08
CA TYR A 383 -5.32 14.38 -7.62
C TYR A 383 -5.89 15.69 -7.07
N VAL A 384 -5.58 16.82 -7.68
CA VAL A 384 -6.15 18.13 -7.31
C VAL A 384 -7.66 18.15 -7.58
N VAL A 385 -8.10 17.68 -8.76
CA VAL A 385 -9.52 17.56 -9.10
C VAL A 385 -10.24 16.65 -8.13
N ARG A 386 -9.66 15.50 -7.79
CA ARG A 386 -10.19 14.55 -6.81
C ARG A 386 -10.37 15.20 -5.44
N LEU A 387 -9.36 15.90 -4.94
CA LEU A 387 -9.42 16.61 -3.66
C LEU A 387 -10.57 17.60 -3.61
N TYR A 388 -10.73 18.43 -4.66
CA TYR A 388 -11.81 19.39 -4.79
C TYR A 388 -13.19 18.71 -4.77
N LYS A 389 -13.35 17.60 -5.52
CA LYS A 389 -14.63 16.89 -5.63
C LYS A 389 -14.99 16.18 -4.32
N PHE A 390 -14.01 15.59 -3.62
CA PHE A 390 -14.28 14.97 -2.32
C PHE A 390 -14.77 16.00 -1.29
N LYS A 391 -14.10 17.16 -1.19
CA LYS A 391 -14.56 18.25 -0.32
C LYS A 391 -15.99 18.70 -0.62
N LYS A 392 -16.34 18.83 -1.92
CA LYS A 392 -17.71 19.20 -2.32
C LYS A 392 -18.77 18.15 -1.95
N VAL A 393 -18.40 16.89 -1.77
CA VAL A 393 -19.33 15.80 -1.42
C VAL A 393 -19.49 15.68 0.10
N ILE A 394 -18.48 16.10 0.86
CA ILE A 394 -18.49 16.07 2.33
C ILE A 394 -19.26 17.25 2.90
N ASN A 395 -19.05 18.45 2.33
CA ASN A 395 -19.80 19.68 2.66
C ASN A 395 -21.16 19.68 1.97
#